data_af46aa99fb527b803ec689d9e8a5d5f8
#
_entry.id   af46aa99fb527b803ec689d9e8a5d5f8
#
_cell.length_a   1.000
_cell.length_b   1.000
_cell.length_c   1.000
_cell.angle_alpha   90.00
_cell.angle_beta   90.00
_cell.angle_gamma   90.00
#
_symmetry.space_group_name_H-M   'P 1'
#
loop_
_entity.id
_entity.type
_entity.pdbx_description
1 polymer ?
#
loop_
_entity_poly.entity_id
_entity_poly.type
_entity_poly.pdbx_seq_one_letter_code
_entity_poly.pdbx_strand_id
1 'polypeptide(L)'
;MNTVLRNYDETTVTILGDSVGKGIYTDNGKLEVLPQNPAKVTADAFGIKIDNRSKYGQTLSRLTARGEENSLIGGSDNGRKIAVIELGGNDADFDWKTVAESPDVDHEPKTDPVLFGELYRRLILKLRAAGVDPIACTILPVLSERYFDNVISRVADGDRVMRFLGGDVNTIQRHQEVYNSTIISVARELDVPVIDIRTPFLWSRDAASLMCRDGVHPSEKGSALISATVAEFVRARLAA
;
A
#
# COMPACT_ATOMS: atom_id res chain seq x y z
N MET A 1 -9.36 -35.02 7.40
CA MET A 1 -8.31 -34.01 7.76
C MET A 1 -7.74 -33.50 6.46
N ASN A 2 -8.04 -32.24 6.14
CA ASN A 2 -8.18 -31.68 4.80
C ASN A 2 -6.90 -31.65 3.94
N THR A 3 -6.99 -32.24 2.76
CA THR A 3 -5.96 -32.24 1.70
C THR A 3 -5.68 -30.82 1.15
N VAL A 4 -6.57 -29.87 1.39
CA VAL A 4 -6.47 -28.48 0.91
C VAL A 4 -5.39 -27.67 1.66
N LEU A 5 -5.10 -28.00 2.92
CA LEU A 5 -4.08 -27.29 3.72
C LEU A 5 -2.63 -27.69 3.37
N ARG A 6 -2.42 -28.82 2.66
CA ARG A 6 -1.07 -29.31 2.32
C ARG A 6 -0.31 -28.49 1.27
N ASN A 7 -0.97 -27.63 0.51
CA ASN A 7 -0.32 -26.86 -0.57
C ASN A 7 0.34 -25.53 -0.14
N TYR A 8 0.25 -25.14 1.13
CA TYR A 8 0.87 -23.89 1.62
C TYR A 8 2.17 -24.06 2.37
N ASP A 9 2.52 -25.28 2.80
CA ASP A 9 3.79 -25.57 3.51
C ASP A 9 5.04 -25.18 2.69
N GLU A 10 4.89 -25.08 1.36
CA GLU A 10 5.96 -24.64 0.44
C GLU A 10 5.69 -23.28 -0.20
N THR A 11 4.67 -22.53 0.28
CA THR A 11 4.33 -21.21 -0.29
C THR A 11 5.05 -20.11 0.47
N THR A 12 5.81 -19.28 -0.26
CA THR A 12 6.36 -18.04 0.28
C THR A 12 5.61 -16.85 -0.30
N VAL A 13 5.06 -16.00 0.58
CA VAL A 13 4.42 -14.73 0.21
C VAL A 13 5.39 -13.60 0.50
N THR A 14 5.80 -12.87 -0.52
CA THR A 14 6.60 -11.65 -0.36
C THR A 14 5.70 -10.43 -0.44
N ILE A 15 5.83 -9.50 0.50
CA ILE A 15 5.13 -8.22 0.47
C ILE A 15 6.09 -7.16 -0.05
N LEU A 16 5.77 -6.58 -1.20
CA LEU A 16 6.39 -5.39 -1.78
C LEU A 16 5.49 -4.20 -1.42
N GLY A 17 5.80 -3.52 -0.34
CA GLY A 17 4.91 -2.50 0.21
C GLY A 17 5.65 -1.29 0.77
N ASP A 18 4.86 -0.38 1.31
CA ASP A 18 5.35 0.82 1.98
C ASP A 18 5.23 0.73 3.51
N SER A 19 4.95 1.84 4.19
CA SER A 19 4.79 1.87 5.65
C SER A 19 3.55 1.12 6.12
N VAL A 20 2.49 1.06 5.32
CA VAL A 20 1.26 0.32 5.65
C VAL A 20 1.55 -1.19 5.60
N GLY A 21 2.14 -1.69 4.52
CA GLY A 21 2.56 -3.09 4.40
C GLY A 21 3.60 -3.49 5.46
N LYS A 22 4.43 -2.56 5.92
CA LYS A 22 5.36 -2.76 7.02
C LYS A 22 4.67 -2.85 8.39
N GLY A 23 3.43 -2.38 8.49
CA GLY A 23 2.67 -2.31 9.73
C GLY A 23 3.05 -1.14 10.62
N ILE A 24 3.44 -0.01 10.03
CA ILE A 24 3.72 1.22 10.76
C ILE A 24 2.42 1.81 11.31
N TYR A 25 2.47 2.23 12.57
CA TYR A 25 1.47 3.08 13.20
C TYR A 25 2.16 4.22 13.92
N THR A 26 1.40 5.23 14.33
CA THR A 26 1.95 6.33 15.11
C THR A 26 1.39 6.31 16.52
N ASP A 27 2.27 6.23 17.51
CA ASP A 27 1.93 6.46 18.90
C ASP A 27 2.65 7.70 19.41
N ASN A 28 1.88 8.66 19.96
CA ASN A 28 2.41 9.91 20.55
C ASN A 28 3.39 10.66 19.59
N GLY A 29 3.18 10.57 18.27
CA GLY A 29 4.02 11.20 17.25
C GLY A 29 5.29 10.42 16.90
N LYS A 30 5.48 9.22 17.45
CA LYS A 30 6.56 8.31 17.04
C LYS A 30 6.01 7.26 16.07
N LEU A 31 6.82 6.95 15.06
CA LEU A 31 6.54 5.87 14.12
C LEU A 31 7.09 4.56 14.69
N GLU A 32 6.23 3.59 14.86
CA GLU A 32 6.59 2.27 15.37
C GLU A 32 5.99 1.18 14.48
N VAL A 33 6.57 -0.01 14.52
CA VAL A 33 6.00 -1.19 13.87
C VAL A 33 5.08 -1.87 14.87
N LEU A 34 3.82 -2.03 14.52
CA LEU A 34 2.85 -2.73 15.36
C LEU A 34 3.29 -4.20 15.53
N PRO A 35 3.48 -4.71 16.76
CA PRO A 35 3.90 -6.10 16.98
C PRO A 35 2.96 -7.13 16.34
N GLN A 36 1.65 -6.87 16.39
CA GLN A 36 0.61 -7.66 15.74
C GLN A 36 0.14 -6.97 14.45
N ASN A 37 1.09 -6.67 13.54
CA ASN A 37 0.77 -6.10 12.25
C ASN A 37 0.08 -7.14 11.32
N PRO A 38 -0.59 -6.70 10.24
CA PRO A 38 -1.37 -7.59 9.37
C PRO A 38 -0.58 -8.75 8.79
N ALA A 39 0.70 -8.55 8.44
CA ALA A 39 1.55 -9.62 7.92
C ALA A 39 1.80 -10.71 8.97
N LYS A 40 2.15 -10.30 10.21
CA LYS A 40 2.36 -11.25 11.32
C LYS A 40 1.08 -12.01 11.67
N VAL A 41 -0.04 -11.31 11.80
CA VAL A 41 -1.35 -11.93 12.11
C VAL A 41 -1.73 -12.95 11.02
N THR A 42 -1.51 -12.62 9.74
CA THR A 42 -1.77 -13.54 8.64
C THR A 42 -0.85 -14.75 8.66
N ALA A 43 0.44 -14.54 8.87
CA ALA A 43 1.42 -15.63 8.97
C ALA A 43 1.04 -16.63 10.06
N ASP A 44 0.73 -16.11 11.27
CA ASP A 44 0.37 -16.92 12.43
C ASP A 44 -0.97 -17.68 12.23
N ALA A 45 -1.98 -17.00 11.63
CA ALA A 45 -3.31 -17.57 11.47
C ALA A 45 -3.38 -18.69 10.42
N PHE A 46 -2.54 -18.63 9.38
CA PHE A 46 -2.61 -19.55 8.24
C PHE A 46 -1.36 -20.44 8.08
N GLY A 47 -0.34 -20.28 8.93
CA GLY A 47 0.92 -21.00 8.80
C GLY A 47 1.70 -20.66 7.53
N ILE A 48 1.49 -19.46 6.96
CA ILE A 48 2.10 -19.03 5.71
C ILE A 48 3.43 -18.35 6.01
N LYS A 49 4.48 -18.70 5.24
CA LYS A 49 5.76 -17.99 5.30
C LYS A 49 5.63 -16.63 4.61
N ILE A 50 5.76 -15.55 5.37
CA ILE A 50 5.72 -14.17 4.84
C ILE A 50 7.11 -13.54 4.91
N ASP A 51 7.63 -13.12 3.75
CA ASP A 51 8.82 -12.27 3.61
C ASP A 51 8.37 -10.82 3.38
N ASN A 52 8.26 -10.06 4.46
CA ASN A 52 7.82 -8.66 4.39
C ASN A 52 8.98 -7.73 4.05
N ARG A 53 9.06 -7.30 2.79
CA ARG A 53 10.08 -6.37 2.26
C ARG A 53 9.62 -4.93 2.19
N SER A 54 8.49 -4.61 2.81
CA SER A 54 7.93 -3.25 2.84
C SER A 54 8.88 -2.28 3.54
N LYS A 55 8.96 -1.05 3.02
CA LYS A 55 9.84 0.00 3.53
C LYS A 55 9.08 1.30 3.73
N TYR A 56 9.38 1.99 4.83
CA TYR A 56 8.82 3.32 5.07
C TYR A 56 9.10 4.27 3.90
N GLY A 57 8.06 4.98 3.44
CA GLY A 57 8.17 5.96 2.36
C GLY A 57 8.50 5.36 0.98
N GLN A 58 8.32 4.05 0.79
CA GLN A 58 8.59 3.39 -0.49
C GLN A 58 7.60 3.83 -1.56
N THR A 59 8.12 4.05 -2.76
CA THR A 59 7.34 4.27 -3.98
C THR A 59 7.59 3.13 -4.96
N LEU A 60 6.65 2.90 -5.87
CA LEU A 60 6.81 1.93 -6.95
C LEU A 60 7.98 2.31 -7.87
N SER A 61 8.11 3.61 -8.19
CA SER A 61 9.22 4.11 -9.01
C SER A 61 10.57 3.83 -8.37
N ARG A 62 10.71 4.04 -7.06
CA ARG A 62 11.96 3.78 -6.32
C ARG A 62 12.26 2.29 -6.24
N LEU A 63 11.24 1.45 -5.99
CA LEU A 63 11.39 -0.01 -5.94
C LEU A 63 11.93 -0.54 -7.27
N THR A 64 11.29 -0.17 -8.39
CA THR A 64 11.66 -0.63 -9.73
C THR A 64 13.01 -0.05 -10.20
N ALA A 65 13.30 1.21 -9.90
CA ALA A 65 14.60 1.82 -10.22
C ALA A 65 15.78 1.13 -9.51
N ARG A 66 15.55 0.59 -8.32
CA ARG A 66 16.56 -0.18 -7.57
C ARG A 66 16.57 -1.66 -7.92
N GLY A 67 15.62 -2.14 -8.74
CA GLY A 67 15.50 -3.54 -9.09
C GLY A 67 15.25 -4.44 -7.89
N GLU A 68 14.56 -3.95 -6.85
CA GLU A 68 14.33 -4.71 -5.60
C GLU A 68 13.50 -5.97 -5.85
N GLU A 69 12.64 -5.96 -6.85
CA GLU A 69 11.85 -7.10 -7.30
C GLU A 69 12.71 -8.22 -7.91
N ASN A 70 13.93 -7.92 -8.37
CA ASN A 70 14.80 -8.94 -9.00
C ASN A 70 15.19 -10.05 -8.03
N SER A 71 15.19 -9.78 -6.75
CA SER A 71 15.49 -10.81 -5.73
C SER A 71 14.39 -11.87 -5.58
N LEU A 72 13.21 -11.66 -6.18
CA LEU A 72 12.14 -12.66 -6.28
C LEU A 72 12.32 -13.56 -7.50
N ILE A 73 13.15 -13.12 -8.45
CA ILE A 73 13.39 -13.74 -9.74
C ILE A 73 14.68 -14.59 -9.62
N GLY A 74 14.59 -15.90 -9.82
CA GLY A 74 15.77 -16.76 -9.94
C GLY A 74 16.20 -17.53 -8.69
N GLY A 75 15.41 -17.59 -7.63
CA GLY A 75 15.68 -18.53 -6.53
C GLY A 75 15.39 -19.98 -6.94
N SER A 76 16.26 -20.91 -6.56
CA SER A 76 16.11 -22.37 -6.79
C SER A 76 15.07 -23.04 -5.87
N ASP A 77 14.25 -22.26 -5.19
CA ASP A 77 13.19 -22.75 -4.32
C ASP A 77 12.03 -23.25 -5.18
N ASN A 78 11.71 -24.52 -5.08
CA ASN A 78 10.66 -25.20 -5.87
C ASN A 78 9.25 -24.89 -5.35
N GLY A 79 9.11 -24.11 -4.29
CA GLY A 79 7.83 -23.71 -3.70
C GLY A 79 7.10 -22.65 -4.53
N ARG A 80 5.78 -22.54 -4.30
CA ARG A 80 4.96 -21.49 -4.88
C ARG A 80 5.38 -20.12 -4.33
N LYS A 81 5.60 -19.15 -5.22
CA LYS A 81 5.96 -17.79 -4.87
C LYS A 81 4.82 -16.83 -5.18
N ILE A 82 4.43 -16.03 -4.21
CA ILE A 82 3.40 -15.01 -4.34
C ILE A 82 4.02 -13.66 -4.00
N ALA A 83 3.71 -12.63 -4.77
CA ALA A 83 4.09 -11.25 -4.45
C ALA A 83 2.85 -10.38 -4.26
N VAL A 84 2.66 -9.85 -3.05
CA VAL A 84 1.64 -8.84 -2.77
C VAL A 84 2.24 -7.47 -3.03
N ILE A 85 1.61 -6.68 -3.90
CA ILE A 85 2.05 -5.32 -4.27
C ILE A 85 1.14 -4.33 -3.54
N GLU A 86 1.66 -3.74 -2.46
CA GLU A 86 0.97 -2.73 -1.62
C GLU A 86 1.74 -1.41 -1.72
N LEU A 87 1.62 -0.72 -2.86
CA LEU A 87 2.33 0.53 -3.21
C LEU A 87 1.37 1.48 -3.94
N GLY A 88 1.64 2.77 -3.84
CA GLY A 88 0.89 3.82 -4.52
C GLY A 88 0.57 5.01 -3.62
N GLY A 89 0.47 4.81 -2.30
CA GLY A 89 0.20 5.89 -1.35
C GLY A 89 1.28 6.97 -1.36
N ASN A 90 2.54 6.55 -1.32
CA ASN A 90 3.68 7.48 -1.41
C ASN A 90 3.92 7.97 -2.84
N ASP A 91 3.53 7.20 -3.86
CA ASP A 91 3.66 7.62 -5.26
C ASP A 91 2.77 8.84 -5.55
N ALA A 92 1.57 8.86 -4.96
CA ALA A 92 0.59 9.94 -5.09
C ALA A 92 0.95 11.22 -4.31
N ASP A 93 1.94 11.16 -3.43
CA ASP A 93 2.32 12.26 -2.56
C ASP A 93 3.31 13.21 -3.24
N PHE A 94 3.37 14.45 -2.75
CA PHE A 94 4.22 15.51 -3.29
C PHE A 94 5.42 15.80 -2.39
N ASP A 95 6.39 16.54 -2.92
CA ASP A 95 7.35 17.27 -2.09
C ASP A 95 6.72 18.59 -1.65
N TRP A 96 6.09 18.57 -0.48
CA TRP A 96 5.34 19.70 0.04
C TRP A 96 6.19 20.95 0.30
N LYS A 97 7.49 20.80 0.54
CA LYS A 97 8.39 21.94 0.67
C LYS A 97 8.54 22.65 -0.68
N THR A 98 8.82 21.89 -1.72
CA THR A 98 8.92 22.42 -3.09
C THR A 98 7.60 23.04 -3.54
N VAL A 99 6.47 22.40 -3.23
CA VAL A 99 5.12 22.96 -3.49
C VAL A 99 4.95 24.30 -2.78
N ALA A 100 5.31 24.40 -1.51
CA ALA A 100 5.19 25.66 -0.76
C ALA A 100 6.14 26.75 -1.27
N GLU A 101 7.30 26.42 -1.85
CA GLU A 101 8.22 27.40 -2.44
C GLU A 101 7.62 28.08 -3.68
N SER A 102 6.81 27.36 -4.47
CA SER A 102 6.21 27.86 -5.72
C SER A 102 4.79 27.36 -5.95
N PRO A 103 3.81 27.80 -5.12
CA PRO A 103 2.46 27.21 -5.09
C PRO A 103 1.60 27.52 -6.33
N ASP A 104 2.05 28.40 -7.21
CA ASP A 104 1.31 28.86 -8.39
C ASP A 104 1.71 28.15 -9.69
N VAL A 105 2.60 27.17 -9.60
CA VAL A 105 3.01 26.35 -10.73
C VAL A 105 2.54 24.91 -10.52
N ASP A 106 2.45 24.16 -11.60
CA ASP A 106 2.16 22.73 -11.52
C ASP A 106 3.33 21.98 -10.89
N HIS A 107 3.02 21.03 -10.02
CA HIS A 107 3.98 20.14 -9.40
C HIS A 107 3.63 18.70 -9.72
N GLU A 108 4.65 17.92 -10.03
CA GLU A 108 4.48 16.47 -10.21
C GLU A 108 4.48 15.77 -8.85
N PRO A 109 3.62 14.75 -8.65
CA PRO A 109 3.72 13.85 -7.51
C PRO A 109 5.03 13.05 -7.58
N LYS A 110 5.38 12.34 -6.52
CA LYS A 110 6.64 11.55 -6.44
C LYS A 110 6.78 10.52 -7.56
N THR A 111 5.67 10.05 -8.11
CA THR A 111 5.64 9.25 -9.34
C THR A 111 4.46 9.74 -10.18
N ASP A 112 4.72 10.25 -11.38
CA ASP A 112 3.67 10.66 -12.33
C ASP A 112 2.61 9.54 -12.50
N PRO A 113 1.30 9.87 -12.57
CA PRO A 113 0.23 8.86 -12.60
C PRO A 113 0.30 7.93 -13.83
N VAL A 114 0.72 8.42 -14.99
CA VAL A 114 0.87 7.60 -16.22
C VAL A 114 2.04 6.65 -16.04
N LEU A 115 3.18 7.18 -15.59
CA LEU A 115 4.37 6.38 -15.28
C LEU A 115 4.06 5.33 -14.20
N PHE A 116 3.29 5.68 -13.16
CA PHE A 116 2.87 4.73 -12.13
C PHE A 116 2.13 3.53 -12.74
N GLY A 117 1.16 3.77 -13.61
CA GLY A 117 0.40 2.71 -14.28
C GLY A 117 1.28 1.82 -15.15
N GLU A 118 2.24 2.41 -15.89
CA GLU A 118 3.21 1.67 -16.70
C GLU A 118 4.14 0.80 -15.84
N LEU A 119 4.66 1.36 -14.74
CA LEU A 119 5.52 0.64 -13.79
C LEU A 119 4.78 -0.51 -13.13
N TYR A 120 3.52 -0.29 -12.71
CA TYR A 120 2.68 -1.29 -12.07
C TYR A 120 2.42 -2.46 -13.01
N ARG A 121 2.05 -2.18 -14.25
CA ARG A 121 1.87 -3.19 -15.32
C ARG A 121 3.16 -3.97 -15.57
N ARG A 122 4.28 -3.28 -15.74
CA ARG A 122 5.59 -3.92 -15.98
C ARG A 122 6.02 -4.82 -14.82
N LEU A 123 5.80 -4.40 -13.58
CA LEU A 123 6.10 -5.20 -12.40
C LEU A 123 5.30 -6.50 -12.40
N ILE A 124 3.99 -6.44 -12.62
CA ILE A 124 3.12 -7.61 -12.69
C ILE A 124 3.59 -8.60 -13.78
N LEU A 125 3.83 -8.11 -14.98
CA LEU A 125 4.27 -8.96 -16.09
C LEU A 125 5.64 -9.59 -15.83
N LYS A 126 6.55 -8.85 -15.21
CA LYS A 126 7.89 -9.32 -14.84
C LYS A 126 7.82 -10.41 -13.77
N LEU A 127 6.99 -10.25 -12.75
CA LEU A 127 6.77 -11.26 -11.72
C LEU A 127 6.20 -12.54 -12.32
N ARG A 128 5.17 -12.44 -13.16
CA ARG A 128 4.59 -13.61 -13.86
C ARG A 128 5.59 -14.34 -14.74
N ALA A 129 6.38 -13.60 -15.51
CA ALA A 129 7.44 -14.20 -16.35
C ALA A 129 8.49 -14.97 -15.53
N ALA A 130 8.63 -14.63 -14.26
CA ALA A 130 9.53 -15.29 -13.32
C ALA A 130 8.87 -16.42 -12.49
N GLY A 131 7.61 -16.76 -12.79
CA GLY A 131 6.87 -17.78 -12.05
C GLY A 131 6.41 -17.34 -10.66
N VAL A 132 6.29 -16.02 -10.44
CA VAL A 132 5.78 -15.44 -9.20
C VAL A 132 4.34 -14.97 -9.43
N ASP A 133 3.41 -15.43 -8.63
CA ASP A 133 1.99 -15.06 -8.70
C ASP A 133 1.78 -13.64 -8.09
N PRO A 134 1.44 -12.59 -8.86
CA PRO A 134 1.19 -11.28 -8.31
C PRO A 134 -0.21 -11.19 -7.71
N ILE A 135 -0.32 -10.46 -6.59
CA ILE A 135 -1.57 -10.02 -5.98
C ILE A 135 -1.48 -8.50 -5.81
N ALA A 136 -2.43 -7.78 -6.36
CA ALA A 136 -2.54 -6.35 -6.14
C ALA A 136 -3.20 -6.07 -4.78
N CYS A 137 -2.87 -4.92 -4.18
CA CYS A 137 -3.53 -4.44 -2.99
C CYS A 137 -4.00 -3.00 -3.22
N THR A 138 -5.24 -2.68 -2.85
CA THR A 138 -5.71 -1.30 -2.85
C THR A 138 -4.97 -0.50 -1.76
N ILE A 139 -4.84 0.82 -1.94
CA ILE A 139 -4.22 1.69 -0.95
C ILE A 139 -5.25 2.25 0.03
N LEU A 140 -4.88 2.44 1.29
CA LEU A 140 -5.77 3.02 2.30
C LEU A 140 -6.21 4.43 1.91
N PRO A 141 -7.43 4.86 2.28
CA PRO A 141 -7.82 6.25 2.11
C PRO A 141 -6.98 7.14 3.03
N VAL A 142 -6.66 8.34 2.57
CA VAL A 142 -6.05 9.37 3.41
C VAL A 142 -7.13 10.23 4.06
N LEU A 143 -6.97 10.58 5.34
CA LEU A 143 -7.77 11.61 6.00
C LEU A 143 -7.10 12.97 5.75
N SER A 144 -7.49 13.64 4.67
CA SER A 144 -6.79 14.82 4.13
C SER A 144 -6.57 15.92 5.16
N GLU A 145 -7.57 16.25 5.97
CA GLU A 145 -7.46 17.27 7.02
C GLU A 145 -6.38 16.89 8.05
N ARG A 146 -6.40 15.63 8.53
CA ARG A 146 -5.38 15.17 9.49
C ARG A 146 -3.99 15.17 8.89
N TYR A 147 -3.86 14.72 7.64
CA TYR A 147 -2.58 14.71 6.95
C TYR A 147 -2.05 16.13 6.74
N PHE A 148 -2.91 17.03 6.33
CA PHE A 148 -2.57 18.43 6.17
C PHE A 148 -2.11 19.06 7.49
N ASP A 149 -2.90 18.93 8.56
CA ASP A 149 -2.63 19.58 9.85
C ASP A 149 -1.45 18.97 10.60
N ASN A 150 -1.32 17.65 10.56
CA ASN A 150 -0.35 16.96 11.42
C ASN A 150 0.96 16.57 10.70
N VAL A 151 1.00 16.63 9.37
CA VAL A 151 2.19 16.29 8.58
C VAL A 151 2.61 17.44 7.70
N ILE A 152 1.77 17.87 6.75
CA ILE A 152 2.14 18.85 5.71
C ILE A 152 2.48 20.20 6.35
N SER A 153 1.59 20.75 7.18
CA SER A 153 1.78 22.06 7.82
C SER A 153 2.93 22.11 8.84
N ARG A 154 3.50 20.94 9.18
CA ARG A 154 4.72 20.89 10.04
C ARG A 154 6.02 20.94 9.25
N VAL A 155 5.96 20.65 7.96
CA VAL A 155 7.18 20.59 7.12
C VAL A 155 7.20 21.66 6.04
N ALA A 156 6.05 22.28 5.75
CA ALA A 156 5.85 23.29 4.73
C ALA A 156 4.90 24.39 5.20
N ASP A 157 4.88 25.52 4.51
CA ASP A 157 3.92 26.61 4.74
C ASP A 157 2.52 26.15 4.29
N GLY A 158 1.62 25.95 5.27
CA GLY A 158 0.29 25.40 5.04
C GLY A 158 -0.58 26.30 4.15
N ASP A 159 -0.49 27.64 4.29
CA ASP A 159 -1.29 28.57 3.48
C ASP A 159 -0.86 28.48 2.00
N ARG A 160 0.43 28.38 1.74
CA ARG A 160 0.97 28.22 0.40
C ARG A 160 0.61 26.85 -0.20
N VAL A 161 0.70 25.79 0.59
CA VAL A 161 0.23 24.45 0.16
C VAL A 161 -1.26 24.48 -0.12
N MET A 162 -2.07 25.08 0.75
CA MET A 162 -3.51 25.20 0.54
C MET A 162 -3.86 25.95 -0.76
N ARG A 163 -3.06 26.99 -1.10
CA ARG A 163 -3.19 27.69 -2.38
C ARG A 163 -2.94 26.78 -3.57
N PHE A 164 -1.92 25.95 -3.54
CA PHE A 164 -1.65 24.90 -4.56
C PHE A 164 -2.81 23.93 -4.66
N LEU A 165 -3.38 23.51 -3.53
CA LEU A 165 -4.54 22.61 -3.49
C LEU A 165 -5.85 23.24 -3.97
N GLY A 166 -5.84 24.53 -4.39
CA GLY A 166 -7.03 25.26 -4.84
C GLY A 166 -8.01 25.60 -3.72
N GLY A 167 -7.54 25.68 -2.47
CA GLY A 167 -8.35 25.97 -1.30
C GLY A 167 -9.17 24.78 -0.78
N ASP A 168 -8.95 23.57 -1.33
CA ASP A 168 -9.66 22.36 -0.92
C ASP A 168 -8.69 21.25 -0.54
N VAL A 169 -8.58 20.99 0.76
CA VAL A 169 -7.70 19.95 1.30
C VAL A 169 -8.01 18.54 0.77
N ASN A 170 -9.27 18.29 0.35
CA ASN A 170 -9.66 16.99 -0.22
C ASN A 170 -9.04 16.73 -1.60
N THR A 171 -8.38 17.72 -2.20
CA THR A 171 -7.55 17.50 -3.38
C THR A 171 -6.49 16.41 -3.14
N ILE A 172 -5.96 16.31 -1.92
CA ILE A 172 -5.01 15.26 -1.51
C ILE A 172 -5.62 13.87 -1.72
N GLN A 173 -6.84 13.64 -1.19
CA GLN A 173 -7.53 12.36 -1.34
C GLN A 173 -7.89 12.08 -2.80
N ARG A 174 -8.33 13.08 -3.56
CA ARG A 174 -8.66 12.92 -4.99
C ARG A 174 -7.44 12.50 -5.81
N HIS A 175 -6.26 13.07 -5.53
CA HIS A 175 -5.02 12.64 -6.18
C HIS A 175 -4.71 11.18 -5.84
N GLN A 176 -4.80 10.79 -4.58
CA GLN A 176 -4.56 9.40 -4.18
C GLN A 176 -5.54 8.44 -4.86
N GLU A 177 -6.81 8.84 -5.06
CA GLU A 177 -7.82 8.02 -5.72
C GLU A 177 -7.45 7.69 -7.18
N VAL A 178 -6.74 8.56 -7.88
CA VAL A 178 -6.23 8.28 -9.24
C VAL A 178 -5.32 7.04 -9.22
N TYR A 179 -4.41 6.95 -8.25
CA TYR A 179 -3.50 5.81 -8.11
C TYR A 179 -4.24 4.53 -7.72
N ASN A 180 -5.18 4.62 -6.79
CA ASN A 180 -6.02 3.48 -6.41
C ASN A 180 -6.82 2.95 -7.62
N SER A 181 -7.43 3.83 -8.39
CA SER A 181 -8.16 3.49 -9.61
C SER A 181 -7.26 2.87 -10.66
N THR A 182 -6.02 3.34 -10.79
CA THR A 182 -5.01 2.78 -11.70
C THR A 182 -4.64 1.35 -11.28
N ILE A 183 -4.41 1.09 -9.99
CA ILE A 183 -4.14 -0.25 -9.45
C ILE A 183 -5.26 -1.21 -9.85
N ILE A 184 -6.51 -0.84 -9.60
CA ILE A 184 -7.69 -1.66 -9.90
C ILE A 184 -7.82 -1.90 -11.41
N SER A 185 -7.60 -0.86 -12.22
CA SER A 185 -7.68 -0.95 -13.68
C SER A 185 -6.63 -1.91 -14.24
N VAL A 186 -5.37 -1.76 -13.84
CA VAL A 186 -4.27 -2.64 -14.28
C VAL A 186 -4.47 -4.08 -13.78
N ALA A 187 -4.91 -4.25 -12.53
CA ALA A 187 -5.20 -5.57 -11.98
C ALA A 187 -6.31 -6.29 -12.78
N ARG A 188 -7.37 -5.57 -13.13
CA ARG A 188 -8.46 -6.10 -13.97
C ARG A 188 -7.99 -6.44 -15.37
N GLU A 189 -7.23 -5.54 -16.03
CA GLU A 189 -6.68 -5.74 -17.38
C GLU A 189 -5.82 -7.01 -17.46
N LEU A 190 -5.04 -7.26 -16.42
CA LEU A 190 -4.11 -8.38 -16.38
C LEU A 190 -4.65 -9.60 -15.61
N ASP A 191 -5.91 -9.62 -15.21
CA ASP A 191 -6.53 -10.70 -14.41
C ASP A 191 -5.68 -11.03 -13.17
N VAL A 192 -5.37 -10.01 -12.38
CA VAL A 192 -4.63 -10.12 -11.12
C VAL A 192 -5.62 -10.03 -9.95
N PRO A 193 -5.56 -10.94 -8.98
CA PRO A 193 -6.36 -10.83 -7.77
C PRO A 193 -6.06 -9.56 -6.99
N VAL A 194 -7.09 -8.97 -6.37
CA VAL A 194 -6.97 -7.74 -5.57
C VAL A 194 -7.36 -8.01 -4.13
N ILE A 195 -6.49 -7.66 -3.19
CA ILE A 195 -6.84 -7.51 -1.77
C ILE A 195 -7.38 -6.10 -1.59
N ASP A 196 -8.67 -5.97 -1.34
CA ASP A 196 -9.31 -4.66 -1.18
C ASP A 196 -9.32 -4.23 0.29
N ILE A 197 -8.23 -3.62 0.75
CA ILE A 197 -8.16 -3.06 2.11
C ILE A 197 -8.82 -1.68 2.21
N ARG A 198 -9.12 -1.01 1.07
CA ARG A 198 -9.68 0.35 1.04
C ARG A 198 -11.16 0.37 1.38
N THR A 199 -11.98 -0.45 0.72
CA THR A 199 -13.43 -0.44 0.85
C THR A 199 -13.90 -0.58 2.31
N PRO A 200 -13.36 -1.46 3.17
CA PRO A 200 -13.75 -1.53 4.57
C PRO A 200 -13.56 -0.22 5.35
N PHE A 201 -12.52 0.55 5.04
CA PHE A 201 -12.29 1.87 5.66
C PHE A 201 -13.32 2.90 5.18
N LEU A 202 -13.63 2.90 3.88
CA LEU A 202 -14.64 3.81 3.30
C LEU A 202 -16.05 3.54 3.81
N TRP A 203 -16.41 2.28 4.06
CA TRP A 203 -17.69 1.88 4.60
C TRP A 203 -17.85 2.15 6.09
N SER A 204 -16.74 2.35 6.80
CA SER A 204 -16.79 2.58 8.24
C SER A 204 -17.41 3.95 8.54
N ARG A 205 -18.41 3.97 9.42
CA ARG A 205 -18.97 5.22 9.96
C ARG A 205 -18.02 5.91 10.93
N ASP A 206 -17.01 5.20 11.42
CA ASP A 206 -15.98 5.68 12.34
C ASP A 206 -14.58 5.57 11.70
N ALA A 207 -14.46 6.01 10.45
CA ALA A 207 -13.20 6.00 9.71
C ALA A 207 -12.08 6.74 10.46
N ALA A 208 -12.44 7.76 11.23
CA ALA A 208 -11.50 8.52 12.04
C ALA A 208 -10.78 7.69 13.11
N SER A 209 -11.42 6.66 13.69
CA SER A 209 -10.78 5.77 14.66
C SER A 209 -9.88 4.71 14.05
N LEU A 210 -10.05 4.45 12.74
CA LEU A 210 -9.25 3.48 11.99
C LEU A 210 -7.89 4.03 11.55
N MET A 211 -7.71 5.35 11.60
CA MET A 211 -6.50 6.02 11.17
C MET A 211 -5.81 6.71 12.35
N CYS A 212 -4.49 6.71 12.33
CA CYS A 212 -3.67 7.48 13.25
C CYS A 212 -3.90 8.99 13.10
N ARG A 213 -3.33 9.76 14.03
CA ARG A 213 -3.44 11.22 14.02
C ARG A 213 -2.86 11.87 12.75
N ASP A 214 -1.89 11.22 12.12
CA ASP A 214 -1.29 11.70 10.87
C ASP A 214 -2.20 11.57 9.64
N GLY A 215 -3.29 10.81 9.73
CA GLY A 215 -4.26 10.65 8.65
C GLY A 215 -3.85 9.72 7.52
N VAL A 216 -2.66 9.07 7.60
CA VAL A 216 -2.15 8.16 6.55
C VAL A 216 -1.86 6.75 7.05
N HIS A 217 -1.40 6.60 8.30
CA HIS A 217 -1.15 5.28 8.88
C HIS A 217 -2.39 4.72 9.56
N PRO A 218 -2.65 3.40 9.47
CA PRO A 218 -3.74 2.78 10.19
C PRO A 218 -3.46 2.79 11.70
N SER A 219 -4.49 2.99 12.51
CA SER A 219 -4.44 2.75 13.94
C SER A 219 -4.37 1.24 14.25
N GLU A 220 -4.27 0.85 15.52
CA GLU A 220 -4.41 -0.56 15.92
C GLU A 220 -5.74 -1.15 15.44
N LYS A 221 -6.84 -0.39 15.55
CA LYS A 221 -8.15 -0.81 15.01
C LYS A 221 -8.12 -0.94 13.49
N GLY A 222 -7.49 0.00 12.79
CA GLY A 222 -7.32 -0.07 11.34
C GLY A 222 -6.47 -1.26 10.92
N SER A 223 -5.38 -1.54 11.64
CA SER A 223 -4.54 -2.73 11.41
C SER A 223 -5.31 -4.03 11.64
N ALA A 224 -6.16 -4.09 12.67
CA ALA A 224 -7.04 -5.24 12.90
C ALA A 224 -8.05 -5.43 11.76
N LEU A 225 -8.61 -4.34 11.23
CA LEU A 225 -9.52 -4.37 10.07
C LEU A 225 -8.80 -4.88 8.81
N ILE A 226 -7.57 -4.42 8.55
CA ILE A 226 -6.74 -4.92 7.46
C ILE A 226 -6.49 -6.42 7.63
N SER A 227 -6.12 -6.86 8.84
CA SER A 227 -5.89 -8.27 9.14
C SER A 227 -7.13 -9.15 8.86
N ALA A 228 -8.31 -8.67 9.25
CA ALA A 228 -9.58 -9.37 8.99
C ALA A 228 -9.85 -9.47 7.47
N THR A 229 -9.67 -8.37 6.74
CA THR A 229 -9.86 -8.31 5.28
C THR A 229 -8.91 -9.26 4.55
N VAL A 230 -7.62 -9.27 4.93
CA VAL A 230 -6.63 -10.19 4.36
C VAL A 230 -6.99 -11.64 4.68
N ALA A 231 -7.44 -11.92 5.91
CA ALA A 231 -7.86 -13.26 6.30
C ALA A 231 -9.07 -13.75 5.49
N GLU A 232 -10.04 -12.90 5.20
CA GLU A 232 -11.17 -13.23 4.33
C GLU A 232 -10.70 -13.55 2.90
N PHE A 233 -9.81 -12.72 2.35
CA PHE A 233 -9.23 -12.96 1.04
C PHE A 233 -8.50 -14.32 0.97
N VAL A 234 -7.67 -14.63 1.97
CA VAL A 234 -6.94 -15.90 2.04
C VAL A 234 -7.92 -17.07 2.14
N ARG A 235 -8.94 -17.02 3.03
CA ARG A 235 -9.94 -18.08 3.16
C ARG A 235 -10.70 -18.34 1.85
N ALA A 236 -11.11 -17.28 1.15
CA ALA A 236 -11.79 -17.42 -0.14
C ALA A 236 -10.91 -18.12 -1.19
N ARG A 237 -9.60 -17.91 -1.15
CA ARG A 237 -8.63 -18.57 -2.04
C ARG A 237 -8.29 -20.00 -1.62
N LEU A 238 -8.43 -20.34 -0.34
CA LEU A 238 -8.30 -21.71 0.16
C LEU A 238 -9.49 -22.57 -0.18
N ALA A 239 -10.66 -21.96 -0.39
CA ALA A 239 -11.92 -22.64 -0.68
C ALA A 239 -12.17 -22.87 -2.20
N ALA A 240 -11.42 -22.19 -3.08
CA ALA A 240 -11.52 -22.27 -4.53
C ALA A 240 -10.54 -23.30 -5.11
#